data_59b9bbac4c22a8135ddc825e5ac69a93
#
_entry.id   59b9bbac4c22a8135ddc825e5ac69a93
#
_cell.length_a   1.000
_cell.length_b   1.000
_cell.length_c   1.000
_cell.angle_alpha   90.00
_cell.angle_beta   90.00
_cell.angle_gamma   90.00
#
_symmetry.space_group_name_H-M   'P 1'
#
loop_
_entity.id
_entity.type
_entity.pdbx_description
1 polymer ?
#
loop_
_entity_poly.entity_id
_entity_poly.type
_entity_poly.pdbx_seq_one_letter_code
_entity_poly.pdbx_strand_id
1 'polypeptide(L)'
;MAMVAPVAAEPVDDAELFRIDAGGAESNVAAHAAALGVPARWFSRVGADPLGRRVLARIGARGVDVSAVIVDGGHRTGLYVKDPGRGVHYYRDDSAASHLAATDADAVDLRGVGIVHVSGISAALGGTAPEFLERLIARAHEAGVPVSFDVNHRAALWSAADAASVLLDLARRADLVFVGRDEAETLWGAATPAAIRELLPGVAELVVKDGDVGATAFAGTASAFVPAHRVDLVEAVGAGDAFAGGYLAARLAGADLAARLQRGHDRAALTLTTTADYPDSPPSSSESERA
;
A
#
# COMPACT_ATOMS: atom_id res chain seq x y z
N MET A 1 -1.94 -7.71 -7.45
CA MET A 1 -2.88 -7.87 -8.59
C MET A 1 -2.19 -7.44 -9.88
N ALA A 2 -2.69 -7.92 -11.04
CA ALA A 2 -2.34 -7.31 -12.31
C ALA A 2 -3.02 -5.94 -12.42
N MET A 3 -2.32 -4.95 -12.93
CA MET A 3 -2.83 -3.63 -13.26
C MET A 3 -2.92 -3.51 -14.78
N VAL A 4 -4.07 -3.12 -15.29
CA VAL A 4 -4.27 -2.77 -16.70
C VAL A 4 -4.54 -1.27 -16.77
N ALA A 5 -3.83 -0.55 -17.62
CA ALA A 5 -4.04 0.88 -17.81
C ALA A 5 -3.84 1.26 -19.28
N PRO A 6 -4.59 2.21 -19.81
CA PRO A 6 -4.29 2.81 -21.10
C PRO A 6 -2.84 3.33 -21.14
N VAL A 7 -2.20 3.21 -22.30
CA VAL A 7 -0.83 3.75 -22.50
C VAL A 7 -0.83 5.26 -22.45
N ALA A 8 -1.83 5.88 -23.10
CA ALA A 8 -2.13 7.30 -22.97
C ALA A 8 -3.09 7.51 -21.78
N ALA A 9 -3.11 8.72 -21.20
CA ALA A 9 -4.02 9.06 -20.11
C ALA A 9 -5.43 9.39 -20.67
N GLU A 10 -6.06 8.42 -21.32
CA GLU A 10 -7.37 8.49 -21.95
C GLU A 10 -8.35 7.49 -21.34
N PRO A 11 -9.69 7.72 -21.42
CA PRO A 11 -10.68 6.78 -20.93
C PRO A 11 -10.55 5.40 -21.57
N VAL A 12 -10.90 4.36 -20.83
CA VAL A 12 -10.82 2.95 -21.28
C VAL A 12 -11.64 2.73 -22.56
N ASP A 13 -12.79 3.41 -22.70
CA ASP A 13 -13.68 3.27 -23.88
C ASP A 13 -13.04 3.77 -25.18
N ASP A 14 -12.07 4.68 -25.09
CA ASP A 14 -11.43 5.33 -26.23
C ASP A 14 -10.04 4.77 -26.49
N ALA A 15 -9.46 4.03 -25.55
CA ALA A 15 -8.09 3.55 -25.60
C ALA A 15 -7.94 2.33 -26.52
N GLU A 16 -6.95 2.37 -27.42
CA GLU A 16 -6.59 1.22 -28.29
C GLU A 16 -5.44 0.41 -27.71
N LEU A 17 -4.55 1.05 -26.92
CA LEU A 17 -3.34 0.42 -26.38
C LEU A 17 -3.35 0.41 -24.86
N PHE A 18 -3.10 -0.77 -24.31
CA PHE A 18 -3.04 -0.99 -22.87
C PHE A 18 -1.69 -1.56 -22.46
N ARG A 19 -1.23 -1.15 -21.29
CA ARG A 19 -0.10 -1.79 -20.61
C ARG A 19 -0.60 -2.67 -19.48
N ILE A 20 0.10 -3.76 -19.21
CA ILE A 20 -0.14 -4.62 -18.07
C ILE A 20 1.08 -4.54 -17.15
N ASP A 21 0.87 -4.18 -15.90
CA ASP A 21 1.88 -4.11 -14.86
C ASP A 21 1.39 -4.81 -13.58
N ALA A 22 2.13 -4.65 -12.48
CA ALA A 22 1.75 -5.10 -11.14
C ALA A 22 1.38 -3.90 -10.27
N GLY A 23 0.36 -4.07 -9.43
CA GLY A 23 -0.02 -3.12 -8.40
C GLY A 23 -0.72 -3.82 -7.23
N GLY A 24 -0.96 -3.07 -6.18
CA GLY A 24 -1.55 -3.51 -4.93
C GLY A 24 -0.90 -2.80 -3.77
N ALA A 25 -1.69 -2.41 -2.76
CA ALA A 25 -1.24 -1.53 -1.69
C ALA A 25 0.07 -2.01 -1.04
N GLU A 26 0.06 -3.21 -0.48
CA GLU A 26 1.23 -3.73 0.25
C GLU A 26 2.44 -3.97 -0.66
N SER A 27 2.22 -4.44 -1.90
CA SER A 27 3.30 -4.64 -2.86
C SER A 27 3.90 -3.33 -3.36
N ASN A 28 3.09 -2.27 -3.48
CA ASN A 28 3.56 -0.93 -3.83
C ASN A 28 4.41 -0.36 -2.68
N VAL A 29 3.93 -0.44 -1.42
CA VAL A 29 4.71 -0.03 -0.25
C VAL A 29 6.06 -0.75 -0.19
N ALA A 30 6.08 -2.08 -0.40
CA ALA A 30 7.30 -2.88 -0.42
C ALA A 30 8.27 -2.42 -1.53
N ALA A 31 7.76 -2.17 -2.74
CA ALA A 31 8.57 -1.70 -3.87
C ALA A 31 9.16 -0.31 -3.62
N HIS A 32 8.38 0.63 -3.06
CA HIS A 32 8.86 1.96 -2.72
C HIS A 32 9.92 1.93 -1.60
N ALA A 33 9.78 1.06 -0.60
CA ALA A 33 10.79 0.85 0.43
C ALA A 33 12.06 0.21 -0.14
N ALA A 34 11.92 -0.81 -0.99
CA ALA A 34 13.05 -1.47 -1.67
C ALA A 34 13.86 -0.49 -2.53
N ALA A 35 13.21 0.42 -3.25
CA ALA A 35 13.87 1.47 -4.03
C ALA A 35 14.73 2.43 -3.18
N LEU A 36 14.52 2.46 -1.87
CA LEU A 36 15.30 3.23 -0.90
C LEU A 36 16.33 2.37 -0.14
N GLY A 37 16.60 1.15 -0.64
CA GLY A 37 17.60 0.24 -0.08
C GLY A 37 17.14 -0.59 1.12
N VAL A 38 15.84 -0.57 1.46
CA VAL A 38 15.29 -1.41 2.54
C VAL A 38 15.04 -2.82 1.98
N PRO A 39 15.60 -3.89 2.57
CA PRO A 39 15.21 -5.25 2.22
C PRO A 39 13.71 -5.45 2.48
N ALA A 40 12.94 -5.69 1.42
CA ALA A 40 11.51 -5.86 1.49
C ALA A 40 11.09 -7.23 0.97
N ARG A 41 10.16 -7.89 1.67
CA ARG A 41 9.54 -9.14 1.26
C ARG A 41 8.04 -8.94 1.15
N TRP A 42 7.44 -9.44 0.09
CA TRP A 42 6.00 -9.44 -0.09
C TRP A 42 5.45 -10.84 0.08
N PHE A 43 4.48 -10.99 1.00
CA PHE A 43 3.73 -12.21 1.20
C PHE A 43 2.30 -12.02 0.69
N SER A 44 1.85 -12.91 -0.17
CA SER A 44 0.52 -12.85 -0.76
C SER A 44 0.21 -14.16 -1.48
N ARG A 45 -0.92 -14.20 -2.21
CA ARG A 45 -1.31 -15.33 -3.05
C ARG A 45 -1.65 -14.83 -4.45
N VAL A 46 -1.15 -15.50 -5.48
CA VAL A 46 -1.42 -15.22 -6.89
C VAL A 46 -1.84 -16.50 -7.60
N GLY A 47 -2.58 -16.41 -8.68
CA GLY A 47 -2.98 -17.57 -9.47
C GLY A 47 -1.80 -18.20 -10.23
N ALA A 48 -1.89 -19.51 -10.50
CA ALA A 48 -0.96 -20.23 -11.37
C ALA A 48 -1.21 -19.89 -12.87
N ASP A 49 -1.39 -18.63 -13.20
CA ASP A 49 -1.77 -18.09 -14.50
C ASP A 49 -0.73 -17.10 -15.06
N PRO A 50 -0.86 -16.66 -16.32
CA PRO A 50 0.08 -15.71 -16.92
C PRO A 50 0.16 -14.37 -16.18
N LEU A 51 -0.95 -13.87 -15.58
CA LEU A 51 -0.97 -12.63 -14.82
C LEU A 51 -0.23 -12.79 -13.51
N GLY A 52 -0.38 -13.93 -12.79
CA GLY A 52 0.36 -14.23 -11.57
C GLY A 52 1.87 -14.26 -11.81
N ARG A 53 2.32 -14.96 -12.86
CA ARG A 53 3.74 -14.95 -13.25
C ARG A 53 4.25 -13.55 -13.56
N ARG A 54 3.46 -12.73 -14.28
CA ARG A 54 3.83 -11.35 -14.60
C ARG A 54 3.92 -10.47 -13.34
N VAL A 55 2.96 -10.58 -12.43
CA VAL A 55 2.97 -9.85 -11.14
C VAL A 55 4.22 -10.17 -10.35
N LEU A 56 4.56 -11.46 -10.19
CA LEU A 56 5.78 -11.88 -9.48
C LEU A 56 7.06 -11.33 -10.15
N ALA A 57 7.14 -11.43 -11.47
CA ALA A 57 8.30 -10.93 -12.21
C ALA A 57 8.45 -9.40 -12.07
N ARG A 58 7.34 -8.64 -12.15
CA ARG A 58 7.38 -7.19 -12.02
C ARG A 58 7.75 -6.73 -10.61
N ILE A 59 7.16 -7.33 -9.58
CA ILE A 59 7.46 -6.99 -8.18
C ILE A 59 8.91 -7.39 -7.84
N GLY A 60 9.34 -8.57 -8.27
CA GLY A 60 10.74 -9.01 -8.09
C GLY A 60 11.76 -8.08 -8.78
N ALA A 61 11.45 -7.60 -10.00
CA ALA A 61 12.30 -6.64 -10.72
C ALA A 61 12.43 -5.28 -10.00
N ARG A 62 11.49 -4.94 -9.10
CA ARG A 62 11.54 -3.75 -8.23
C ARG A 62 12.36 -3.98 -6.94
N GLY A 63 13.05 -5.12 -6.82
CA GLY A 63 13.91 -5.44 -5.67
C GLY A 63 13.18 -6.03 -4.47
N VAL A 64 11.91 -6.44 -4.62
CA VAL A 64 11.13 -7.08 -3.56
C VAL A 64 11.30 -8.60 -3.61
N ASP A 65 11.59 -9.23 -2.48
CA ASP A 65 11.60 -10.69 -2.35
C ASP A 65 10.17 -11.23 -2.44
N VAL A 66 9.90 -12.00 -3.49
CA VAL A 66 8.62 -12.65 -3.77
C VAL A 66 8.66 -14.16 -3.54
N SER A 67 9.74 -14.70 -2.98
CA SER A 67 9.94 -16.14 -2.80
C SER A 67 8.92 -16.81 -1.90
N ALA A 68 8.29 -16.05 -1.01
CA ALA A 68 7.26 -16.51 -0.08
C ALA A 68 5.82 -16.36 -0.62
N VAL A 69 5.63 -15.87 -1.84
CA VAL A 69 4.29 -15.74 -2.43
C VAL A 69 3.75 -17.12 -2.85
N ILE A 70 2.54 -17.41 -2.42
CA ILE A 70 1.85 -18.66 -2.74
C ILE A 70 1.31 -18.60 -4.17
N VAL A 71 1.64 -19.62 -4.98
CA VAL A 71 1.07 -19.77 -6.33
C VAL A 71 -0.09 -20.76 -6.25
N ASP A 72 -1.30 -20.26 -6.45
CA ASP A 72 -2.56 -20.98 -6.29
C ASP A 72 -3.03 -21.55 -7.63
N GLY A 73 -3.18 -22.88 -7.71
CA GLY A 73 -3.69 -23.56 -8.91
C GLY A 73 -5.22 -23.56 -9.04
N GLY A 74 -5.93 -23.20 -7.97
CA GLY A 74 -7.40 -23.23 -7.92
C GLY A 74 -8.08 -21.89 -8.23
N HIS A 75 -7.40 -20.77 -7.97
CA HIS A 75 -7.98 -19.44 -8.09
C HIS A 75 -7.13 -18.54 -8.99
N ARG A 76 -7.77 -17.55 -9.62
CA ARG A 76 -7.12 -16.66 -10.59
C ARG A 76 -6.42 -15.50 -9.88
N THR A 77 -5.42 -14.94 -10.55
CA THR A 77 -4.84 -13.65 -10.15
C THR A 77 -5.86 -12.53 -10.34
N GLY A 78 -6.16 -11.79 -9.27
CA GLY A 78 -7.00 -10.61 -9.37
C GLY A 78 -6.35 -9.54 -10.24
N LEU A 79 -7.18 -8.75 -10.94
CA LEU A 79 -6.73 -7.61 -11.72
C LEU A 79 -7.58 -6.37 -11.43
N TYR A 80 -7.07 -5.21 -11.78
CA TYR A 80 -7.83 -3.98 -11.85
C TYR A 80 -7.48 -3.20 -13.12
N VAL A 81 -8.43 -2.41 -13.57
CA VAL A 81 -8.29 -1.53 -14.73
C VAL A 81 -8.35 -0.09 -14.24
N LYS A 82 -7.32 0.70 -14.55
CA LYS A 82 -7.36 2.14 -14.37
C LYS A 82 -8.13 2.77 -15.52
N ASP A 83 -9.12 3.60 -15.20
CA ASP A 83 -9.89 4.37 -16.16
C ASP A 83 -9.67 5.86 -15.87
N PRO A 84 -8.75 6.51 -16.58
CA PRO A 84 -8.39 7.89 -16.32
C PRO A 84 -9.59 8.83 -16.32
N GLY A 85 -9.74 9.61 -15.23
CA GLY A 85 -10.89 10.49 -15.03
C GLY A 85 -12.18 9.82 -14.51
N ARG A 86 -12.24 8.48 -14.47
CA ARG A 86 -13.41 7.71 -14.01
C ARG A 86 -13.12 6.74 -12.87
N GLY A 87 -11.84 6.57 -12.48
CA GLY A 87 -11.44 5.79 -11.31
C GLY A 87 -10.81 4.43 -11.62
N VAL A 88 -11.12 3.43 -10.81
CA VAL A 88 -10.51 2.10 -10.90
C VAL A 88 -11.61 1.03 -10.85
N HIS A 89 -11.58 0.12 -11.81
CA HIS A 89 -12.49 -1.02 -11.88
C HIS A 89 -11.78 -2.30 -11.41
N TYR A 90 -12.33 -2.96 -10.39
CA TYR A 90 -11.74 -4.16 -9.79
C TYR A 90 -12.39 -5.43 -10.33
N TYR A 91 -11.55 -6.38 -10.75
CA TYR A 91 -11.92 -7.74 -11.17
C TYR A 91 -11.15 -8.71 -10.28
N ARG A 92 -11.59 -8.84 -9.04
CA ARG A 92 -10.85 -9.57 -7.99
C ARG A 92 -11.72 -10.48 -7.12
N ASP A 93 -12.99 -10.60 -7.42
CA ASP A 93 -13.89 -11.52 -6.74
C ASP A 93 -13.35 -12.94 -6.89
N ASP A 94 -13.34 -13.69 -5.79
CA ASP A 94 -12.80 -15.05 -5.75
C ASP A 94 -11.35 -15.17 -6.28
N SER A 95 -10.57 -14.09 -6.17
CA SER A 95 -9.16 -14.12 -6.58
C SER A 95 -8.30 -14.88 -5.59
N ALA A 96 -7.15 -15.39 -6.04
CA ALA A 96 -6.22 -16.12 -5.17
C ALA A 96 -5.92 -15.39 -3.85
N ALA A 97 -5.78 -14.05 -3.87
CA ALA A 97 -5.50 -13.28 -2.67
C ALA A 97 -6.65 -13.27 -1.63
N SER A 98 -7.92 -13.40 -2.06
CA SER A 98 -9.06 -13.51 -1.14
C SER A 98 -9.10 -14.85 -0.39
N HIS A 99 -8.32 -15.83 -0.83
CA HIS A 99 -8.14 -17.14 -0.20
C HIS A 99 -6.89 -17.25 0.69
N LEU A 100 -6.24 -16.11 1.02
CA LEU A 100 -5.26 -16.10 2.11
C LEU A 100 -5.95 -16.55 3.41
N ALA A 101 -5.36 -17.49 4.14
CA ALA A 101 -5.94 -18.08 5.33
C ALA A 101 -5.03 -17.90 6.55
N ALA A 102 -5.57 -18.08 7.76
CA ALA A 102 -4.80 -18.02 9.00
C ALA A 102 -3.57 -18.95 8.98
N THR A 103 -3.70 -20.13 8.37
CA THR A 103 -2.58 -21.07 8.18
C THR A 103 -1.47 -20.54 7.29
N ASP A 104 -1.79 -19.69 6.33
CA ASP A 104 -0.79 -19.00 5.50
C ASP A 104 -0.01 -17.97 6.33
N ALA A 105 -0.69 -17.29 7.25
CA ALA A 105 -0.03 -16.39 8.19
C ALA A 105 0.96 -17.13 9.09
N ASP A 106 0.66 -18.38 9.49
CA ASP A 106 1.57 -19.20 10.28
C ASP A 106 2.87 -19.54 9.54
N ALA A 107 2.85 -19.57 8.22
CA ALA A 107 4.01 -19.82 7.37
C ALA A 107 4.89 -18.58 7.16
N VAL A 108 4.45 -17.37 7.52
CA VAL A 108 5.26 -16.14 7.36
C VAL A 108 6.45 -16.16 8.30
N ASP A 109 7.67 -16.09 7.76
CA ASP A 109 8.89 -16.00 8.56
C ASP A 109 9.10 -14.54 9.02
N LEU A 110 9.00 -14.31 10.32
CA LEU A 110 9.15 -13.00 10.97
C LEU A 110 10.56 -12.76 11.53
N ARG A 111 11.50 -13.69 11.35
CA ARG A 111 12.88 -13.52 11.85
C ARG A 111 13.59 -12.40 11.11
N GLY A 112 14.15 -11.46 11.88
CA GLY A 112 14.86 -10.30 11.33
C GLY A 112 13.97 -9.26 10.63
N VAL A 113 12.65 -9.39 10.73
CA VAL A 113 11.69 -8.40 10.20
C VAL A 113 11.66 -7.19 11.12
N GLY A 114 11.91 -6.00 10.57
CA GLY A 114 11.87 -4.73 11.30
C GLY A 114 10.46 -4.16 11.47
N ILE A 115 9.55 -4.48 10.55
CA ILE A 115 8.14 -4.07 10.59
C ILE A 115 7.31 -4.93 9.63
N VAL A 116 6.08 -5.26 10.02
CA VAL A 116 5.05 -5.84 9.15
C VAL A 116 4.14 -4.71 8.70
N HIS A 117 3.92 -4.57 7.39
CA HIS A 117 2.96 -3.60 6.85
C HIS A 117 1.75 -4.30 6.26
N VAL A 118 0.57 -3.85 6.64
CA VAL A 118 -0.73 -4.35 6.18
C VAL A 118 -1.70 -3.19 5.90
N SER A 119 -2.76 -3.44 5.14
CA SER A 119 -3.75 -2.41 4.83
C SER A 119 -5.19 -2.86 5.04
N GLY A 120 -6.10 -1.91 5.16
CA GLY A 120 -7.55 -2.16 5.24
C GLY A 120 -8.13 -2.83 3.99
N ILE A 121 -7.42 -2.78 2.85
CA ILE A 121 -7.82 -3.53 1.65
C ILE A 121 -7.83 -5.03 1.93
N SER A 122 -6.83 -5.55 2.66
CA SER A 122 -6.77 -6.98 2.99
C SER A 122 -7.97 -7.42 3.84
N ALA A 123 -8.47 -6.57 4.74
CA ALA A 123 -9.69 -6.84 5.50
C ALA A 123 -10.95 -6.84 4.62
N ALA A 124 -10.96 -6.05 3.54
CA ALA A 124 -12.10 -5.90 2.63
C ALA A 124 -12.18 -6.99 1.55
N LEU A 125 -11.19 -7.90 1.44
CA LEU A 125 -11.15 -8.91 0.37
C LEU A 125 -12.24 -9.97 0.49
N GLY A 126 -12.82 -10.14 1.67
CA GLY A 126 -13.73 -11.25 1.95
C GLY A 126 -13.02 -12.62 2.01
N GLY A 127 -13.78 -13.70 1.87
CA GLY A 127 -13.23 -15.05 1.99
C GLY A 127 -12.55 -15.26 3.35
N THR A 128 -11.34 -15.82 3.35
CA THR A 128 -10.52 -16.06 4.53
C THR A 128 -9.44 -14.99 4.77
N ALA A 129 -9.35 -13.97 3.93
CA ALA A 129 -8.32 -12.93 4.04
C ALA A 129 -8.38 -12.11 5.35
N PRO A 130 -9.55 -11.79 5.93
CA PRO A 130 -9.62 -11.17 7.25
C PRO A 130 -8.95 -12.03 8.34
N GLU A 131 -9.16 -13.35 8.34
CA GLU A 131 -8.55 -14.27 9.30
C GLU A 131 -7.03 -14.34 9.16
N PHE A 132 -6.53 -14.31 7.92
CA PHE A 132 -5.09 -14.18 7.66
C PHE A 132 -4.53 -12.92 8.29
N LEU A 133 -5.17 -11.76 8.08
CA LEU A 133 -4.75 -10.46 8.61
C LEU A 133 -4.70 -10.48 10.15
N GLU A 134 -5.77 -10.97 10.78
CA GLU A 134 -5.87 -11.12 12.24
C GLU A 134 -4.73 -11.98 12.79
N ARG A 135 -4.50 -13.14 12.18
CA ARG A 135 -3.45 -14.07 12.60
C ARG A 135 -2.05 -13.50 12.39
N LEU A 136 -1.81 -12.79 11.28
CA LEU A 136 -0.52 -12.16 10.98
C LEU A 136 -0.18 -11.06 12.01
N ILE A 137 -1.14 -10.20 12.34
CA ILE A 137 -0.98 -9.16 13.37
C ILE A 137 -0.65 -9.80 14.73
N ALA A 138 -1.41 -10.82 15.14
CA ALA A 138 -1.17 -11.51 16.40
C ALA A 138 0.25 -12.10 16.45
N ARG A 139 0.68 -12.78 15.38
CA ARG A 139 2.03 -13.36 15.30
C ARG A 139 3.14 -12.32 15.29
N ALA A 140 2.92 -11.17 14.64
CA ALA A 140 3.88 -10.07 14.67
C ALA A 140 4.10 -9.58 16.11
N HIS A 141 3.03 -9.37 16.86
CA HIS A 141 3.11 -8.98 18.27
C HIS A 141 3.76 -10.07 19.15
N GLU A 142 3.40 -11.34 18.96
CA GLU A 142 4.04 -12.47 19.66
C GLU A 142 5.55 -12.51 19.42
N ALA A 143 5.99 -12.14 18.21
CA ALA A 143 7.40 -12.06 17.81
C ALA A 143 8.10 -10.75 18.20
N GLY A 144 7.39 -9.78 18.78
CA GLY A 144 7.91 -8.44 19.08
C GLY A 144 8.21 -7.61 17.84
N VAL A 145 7.55 -7.90 16.70
CA VAL A 145 7.70 -7.17 15.43
C VAL A 145 6.59 -6.12 15.34
N PRO A 146 6.93 -4.83 15.19
CA PRO A 146 5.94 -3.78 15.03
C PRO A 146 5.05 -3.97 13.81
N VAL A 147 3.77 -3.60 13.94
CA VAL A 147 2.78 -3.62 12.86
C VAL A 147 2.49 -2.20 12.38
N SER A 148 2.62 -1.98 11.08
CA SER A 148 2.18 -0.79 10.37
C SER A 148 0.88 -1.08 9.63
N PHE A 149 -0.12 -0.24 9.78
CA PHE A 149 -1.43 -0.37 9.17
C PHE A 149 -1.81 0.89 8.39
N ASP A 150 -2.13 0.77 7.10
CA ASP A 150 -2.77 1.84 6.33
C ASP A 150 -4.27 1.57 6.25
N VAL A 151 -5.08 2.51 6.73
CA VAL A 151 -6.56 2.42 6.73
C VAL A 151 -7.08 2.13 5.34
N ASN A 152 -6.59 2.84 4.34
CA ASN A 152 -6.72 2.57 2.91
C ASN A 152 -8.14 2.11 2.51
N HIS A 153 -9.17 2.82 2.99
CA HIS A 153 -10.57 2.52 2.70
C HIS A 153 -10.85 2.68 1.21
N ARG A 154 -11.60 1.74 0.66
CA ARG A 154 -12.04 1.77 -0.73
C ARG A 154 -13.55 1.54 -0.79
N ALA A 155 -14.32 2.61 -1.07
CA ALA A 155 -15.78 2.53 -1.17
C ALA A 155 -16.28 1.51 -2.22
N ALA A 156 -15.44 1.20 -3.21
CA ALA A 156 -15.74 0.17 -4.20
C ALA A 156 -15.66 -1.28 -3.65
N LEU A 157 -15.05 -1.50 -2.46
CA LEU A 157 -14.96 -2.82 -1.82
C LEU A 157 -16.00 -3.01 -0.73
N TRP A 158 -16.26 -1.99 0.07
CA TRP A 158 -17.24 -2.02 1.16
C TRP A 158 -17.69 -0.62 1.56
N SER A 159 -18.89 -0.54 2.13
CA SER A 159 -19.44 0.74 2.58
C SER A 159 -18.67 1.31 3.77
N ALA A 160 -18.68 2.63 3.95
CA ALA A 160 -18.07 3.26 5.13
C ALA A 160 -18.71 2.76 6.44
N ALA A 161 -20.02 2.46 6.44
CA ALA A 161 -20.73 1.94 7.61
C ALA A 161 -20.21 0.56 8.04
N ASP A 162 -19.94 -0.33 7.07
CA ASP A 162 -19.40 -1.67 7.35
C ASP A 162 -17.91 -1.61 7.72
N ALA A 163 -17.18 -0.69 7.10
CA ALA A 163 -15.73 -0.54 7.27
C ALA A 163 -15.34 0.10 8.60
N ALA A 164 -16.13 1.07 9.09
CA ALA A 164 -15.72 1.99 10.15
C ALA A 164 -15.26 1.28 11.43
N SER A 165 -16.02 0.32 11.93
CA SER A 165 -15.68 -0.40 13.17
C SER A 165 -14.50 -1.34 12.98
N VAL A 166 -14.44 -2.04 11.86
CA VAL A 166 -13.37 -3.01 11.54
C VAL A 166 -12.03 -2.30 11.38
N LEU A 167 -12.00 -1.22 10.58
CA LEU A 167 -10.78 -0.46 10.34
C LEU A 167 -10.30 0.27 11.60
N LEU A 168 -11.23 0.72 12.47
CA LEU A 168 -10.85 1.33 13.75
C LEU A 168 -10.23 0.30 14.70
N ASP A 169 -10.76 -0.92 14.75
CA ASP A 169 -10.19 -1.99 15.58
C ASP A 169 -8.79 -2.37 15.11
N LEU A 170 -8.61 -2.57 13.81
CA LEU A 170 -7.29 -2.85 13.23
C LEU A 170 -6.29 -1.70 13.50
N ALA A 171 -6.72 -0.44 13.34
CA ALA A 171 -5.88 0.72 13.63
C ALA A 171 -5.43 0.76 15.09
N ARG A 172 -6.32 0.44 16.04
CA ARG A 172 -5.99 0.40 17.48
C ARG A 172 -5.00 -0.70 17.87
N ARG A 173 -4.89 -1.71 17.05
CA ARG A 173 -3.96 -2.84 17.26
C ARG A 173 -2.62 -2.66 16.55
N ALA A 174 -2.47 -1.64 15.73
CA ALA A 174 -1.22 -1.33 15.06
C ALA A 174 -0.33 -0.41 15.89
N ASP A 175 0.99 -0.54 15.70
CA ASP A 175 1.99 0.32 16.34
C ASP A 175 2.17 1.62 15.57
N LEU A 176 2.00 1.58 14.24
CA LEU A 176 2.03 2.70 13.33
C LEU A 176 0.78 2.68 12.44
N VAL A 177 0.06 3.80 12.38
CA VAL A 177 -1.13 3.94 11.54
C VAL A 177 -0.92 5.04 10.51
N PHE A 178 -1.22 4.74 9.25
CA PHE A 178 -1.45 5.71 8.19
C PHE A 178 -2.94 5.85 7.94
N VAL A 179 -3.41 7.09 7.79
CA VAL A 179 -4.82 7.37 7.46
C VAL A 179 -4.92 8.67 6.66
N GLY A 180 -5.79 8.72 5.67
CA GLY A 180 -6.21 9.96 5.03
C GLY A 180 -7.12 10.76 5.96
N ARG A 181 -6.99 12.09 5.97
CA ARG A 181 -7.90 12.95 6.74
C ARG A 181 -9.35 12.78 6.26
N ASP A 182 -9.57 12.74 4.97
CA ASP A 182 -10.86 12.49 4.33
C ASP A 182 -11.41 11.08 4.61
N GLU A 183 -10.54 10.07 4.68
CA GLU A 183 -10.93 8.72 5.11
C GLU A 183 -11.44 8.73 6.56
N ALA A 184 -10.69 9.37 7.48
CA ALA A 184 -11.06 9.45 8.89
C ALA A 184 -12.35 10.27 9.10
N GLU A 185 -12.54 11.34 8.33
CA GLU A 185 -13.79 12.11 8.34
C GLU A 185 -14.96 11.25 7.87
N THR A 186 -14.79 10.50 6.78
CA THR A 186 -15.83 9.63 6.21
C THR A 186 -16.18 8.47 7.14
N LEU A 187 -15.17 7.80 7.71
CA LEU A 187 -15.35 6.60 8.52
C LEU A 187 -15.78 6.91 9.95
N TRP A 188 -15.25 7.98 10.54
CA TRP A 188 -15.33 8.21 11.99
C TRP A 188 -15.76 9.63 12.36
N GLY A 189 -16.01 10.51 11.40
CA GLY A 189 -16.33 11.92 11.65
C GLY A 189 -15.16 12.74 12.17
N ALA A 190 -13.93 12.21 12.12
CA ALA A 190 -12.73 12.90 12.63
C ALA A 190 -12.06 13.67 11.48
N ALA A 191 -12.36 14.99 11.39
CA ALA A 191 -11.96 15.84 10.26
C ALA A 191 -10.61 16.56 10.44
N THR A 192 -9.92 16.38 11.56
CA THR A 192 -8.63 17.04 11.84
C THR A 192 -7.60 16.06 12.37
N PRO A 193 -6.28 16.29 12.14
CA PRO A 193 -5.23 15.44 12.70
C PRO A 193 -5.32 15.28 14.22
N ALA A 194 -5.72 16.33 14.94
CA ALA A 194 -5.89 16.28 16.40
C ALA A 194 -7.06 15.36 16.80
N ALA A 195 -8.22 15.47 16.15
CA ALA A 195 -9.38 14.60 16.40
C ALA A 195 -9.07 13.14 16.09
N ILE A 196 -8.30 12.86 15.02
CA ILE A 196 -7.86 11.51 14.68
C ILE A 196 -6.90 10.98 15.76
N ARG A 197 -5.99 11.81 16.27
CA ARG A 197 -5.09 11.44 17.37
C ARG A 197 -5.87 11.12 18.65
N GLU A 198 -6.92 11.89 18.97
CA GLU A 198 -7.80 11.63 20.12
C GLU A 198 -8.59 10.31 19.97
N LEU A 199 -8.95 9.93 18.75
CA LEU A 199 -9.63 8.66 18.45
C LEU A 199 -8.70 7.44 18.61
N LEU A 200 -7.40 7.63 18.39
CA LEU A 200 -6.34 6.60 18.41
C LEU A 200 -5.26 6.87 19.47
N PRO A 201 -5.63 7.08 20.77
CA PRO A 201 -4.67 7.53 21.79
C PRO A 201 -3.58 6.50 22.10
N GLY A 202 -3.87 5.21 21.91
CA GLY A 202 -2.96 4.09 22.19
C GLY A 202 -1.95 3.79 21.09
N VAL A 203 -2.14 4.33 19.86
CA VAL A 203 -1.23 4.10 18.75
C VAL A 203 0.08 4.85 18.98
N ALA A 204 1.20 4.11 18.94
CA ALA A 204 2.52 4.69 19.25
C ALA A 204 2.93 5.76 18.22
N GLU A 205 2.63 5.53 16.94
CA GLU A 205 2.94 6.46 15.85
C GLU A 205 1.74 6.57 14.89
N LEU A 206 1.25 7.80 14.67
CA LEU A 206 0.10 8.08 13.80
C LEU A 206 0.52 9.06 12.70
N VAL A 207 0.20 8.75 11.46
CA VAL A 207 0.44 9.60 10.30
C VAL A 207 -0.87 9.91 9.61
N VAL A 208 -1.25 11.18 9.60
CA VAL A 208 -2.45 11.70 8.93
C VAL A 208 -2.04 12.37 7.62
N LYS A 209 -2.46 11.79 6.51
CA LYS A 209 -2.24 12.31 5.15
C LYS A 209 -3.38 13.28 4.80
N ASP A 210 -3.09 14.45 4.26
CA ASP A 210 -4.08 15.47 3.86
C ASP A 210 -3.84 15.98 2.43
N GLY A 211 -3.85 15.05 1.48
CA GLY A 211 -3.78 15.33 0.04
C GLY A 211 -2.62 16.27 -0.34
N ASP A 212 -2.96 17.36 -1.00
CA ASP A 212 -2.05 18.40 -1.46
C ASP A 212 -1.66 19.42 -0.36
N VAL A 213 -2.27 19.33 0.82
CA VAL A 213 -1.93 20.16 1.98
C VAL A 213 -0.62 19.66 2.61
N GLY A 214 -0.51 18.35 2.86
CA GLY A 214 0.65 17.77 3.50
C GLY A 214 0.34 16.54 4.36
N ALA A 215 1.20 16.28 5.35
CA ALA A 215 0.96 15.21 6.30
C ALA A 215 1.44 15.60 7.71
N THR A 216 0.71 15.12 8.72
CA THR A 216 1.04 15.29 10.13
C THR A 216 1.39 13.95 10.75
N ALA A 217 2.51 13.85 11.44
CA ALA A 217 2.89 12.69 12.23
C ALA A 217 2.88 13.00 13.73
N PHE A 218 2.46 12.01 14.52
CA PHE A 218 2.49 12.03 15.98
C PHE A 218 3.25 10.81 16.50
N ALA A 219 4.16 10.99 17.46
CA ALA A 219 4.83 9.90 18.17
C ALA A 219 5.06 10.30 19.62
N GLY A 220 4.40 9.60 20.56
CA GLY A 220 4.37 10.01 21.96
C GLY A 220 3.82 11.43 22.11
N THR A 221 4.63 12.34 22.67
CA THR A 221 4.32 13.77 22.83
C THR A 221 4.83 14.63 21.64
N ALA A 222 5.62 14.06 20.74
CA ALA A 222 6.15 14.78 19.59
C ALA A 222 5.14 14.78 18.43
N SER A 223 5.14 15.88 17.68
CA SER A 223 4.43 15.97 16.41
C SER A 223 5.24 16.76 15.38
N ALA A 224 5.02 16.47 14.12
CA ALA A 224 5.60 17.20 13.01
C ALA A 224 4.56 17.32 11.88
N PHE A 225 4.63 18.40 11.13
CA PHE A 225 3.88 18.62 9.89
C PHE A 225 4.86 18.95 8.78
N VAL A 226 4.67 18.35 7.60
CA VAL A 226 5.42 18.67 6.39
C VAL A 226 4.43 18.89 5.27
N PRO A 227 4.52 20.03 4.53
CA PRO A 227 3.64 20.30 3.40
C PRO A 227 3.94 19.35 2.23
N ALA A 228 2.92 19.05 1.44
CA ALA A 228 3.07 18.24 0.24
C ALA A 228 3.89 18.98 -0.84
N HIS A 229 4.59 18.21 -1.67
CA HIS A 229 5.22 18.79 -2.87
C HIS A 229 4.17 19.22 -3.89
N ARG A 230 4.37 20.38 -4.48
CA ARG A 230 3.59 20.80 -5.65
C ARG A 230 4.12 20.10 -6.88
N VAL A 231 3.27 19.31 -7.52
CA VAL A 231 3.58 18.57 -8.76
C VAL A 231 2.45 18.71 -9.75
N ASP A 232 2.75 18.57 -11.03
CA ASP A 232 1.72 18.45 -12.06
C ASP A 232 1.11 17.04 -11.96
N LEU A 233 -0.12 16.98 -11.47
CA LEU A 233 -0.83 15.74 -11.22
C LEU A 233 -1.19 15.04 -12.53
N VAL A 234 -0.67 13.83 -12.73
CA VAL A 234 -1.06 12.89 -13.79
C VAL A 234 -2.05 11.86 -13.27
N GLU A 235 -1.74 11.19 -12.15
CA GLU A 235 -2.57 10.17 -11.54
C GLU A 235 -2.34 10.12 -10.03
N ALA A 236 -3.40 10.03 -9.24
CA ALA A 236 -3.31 9.99 -7.77
C ALA A 236 -3.20 8.57 -7.19
N VAL A 237 -3.56 7.54 -7.97
CA VAL A 237 -3.55 6.14 -7.51
C VAL A 237 -2.12 5.69 -7.21
N GLY A 238 -1.93 5.08 -6.03
CA GLY A 238 -0.62 4.60 -5.57
C GLY A 238 0.22 5.63 -4.81
N ALA A 239 -0.14 6.92 -4.82
CA ALA A 239 0.62 7.95 -4.10
C ALA A 239 0.63 7.72 -2.56
N GLY A 240 -0.47 7.23 -1.98
CA GLY A 240 -0.55 6.85 -0.58
C GLY A 240 0.41 5.71 -0.22
N ASP A 241 0.48 4.68 -1.08
CA ASP A 241 1.39 3.55 -0.91
C ASP A 241 2.85 4.00 -1.04
N ALA A 242 3.13 4.87 -2.01
CA ALA A 242 4.45 5.46 -2.21
C ALA A 242 4.90 6.28 -0.99
N PHE A 243 4.00 7.09 -0.45
CA PHE A 243 4.22 7.83 0.79
C PHE A 243 4.55 6.89 1.96
N ALA A 244 3.73 5.84 2.17
CA ALA A 244 3.95 4.88 3.24
C ALA A 244 5.29 4.15 3.09
N GLY A 245 5.66 3.71 1.88
CA GLY A 245 6.95 3.09 1.59
C GLY A 245 8.14 4.00 1.89
N GLY A 246 8.06 5.27 1.49
CA GLY A 246 9.07 6.28 1.80
C GLY A 246 9.20 6.56 3.29
N TYR A 247 8.08 6.73 3.97
CA TYR A 247 8.02 6.95 5.42
C TYR A 247 8.63 5.79 6.21
N LEU A 248 8.23 4.55 5.87
CA LEU A 248 8.73 3.33 6.51
C LEU A 248 10.23 3.16 6.32
N ALA A 249 10.75 3.45 5.11
CA ALA A 249 12.18 3.39 4.84
C ALA A 249 12.97 4.37 5.73
N ALA A 250 12.52 5.61 5.84
CA ALA A 250 13.15 6.62 6.71
C ALA A 250 13.04 6.25 8.19
N ARG A 251 11.89 5.68 8.62
CA ARG A 251 11.68 5.20 9.99
C ARG A 251 12.67 4.09 10.36
N LEU A 252 12.84 3.10 9.49
CA LEU A 252 13.77 1.99 9.70
C LEU A 252 15.24 2.46 9.72
N ALA A 253 15.55 3.55 9.01
CA ALA A 253 16.86 4.22 9.07
C ALA A 253 17.05 5.10 10.33
N GLY A 254 16.06 5.20 11.22
CA GLY A 254 16.15 5.98 12.46
C GLY A 254 15.96 7.49 12.30
N ALA A 255 15.41 7.95 11.17
CA ALA A 255 15.14 9.36 10.91
C ALA A 255 14.12 9.95 11.89
N ASP A 256 14.14 11.26 12.11
CA ASP A 256 13.13 11.98 12.90
C ASP A 256 11.79 12.09 12.12
N LEU A 257 10.73 12.52 12.81
CA LEU A 257 9.38 12.58 12.25
C LEU A 257 9.28 13.45 10.98
N ALA A 258 9.96 14.60 10.97
CA ALA A 258 9.92 15.50 9.83
C ALA A 258 10.62 14.89 8.61
N ALA A 259 11.76 14.26 8.82
CA ALA A 259 12.49 13.55 7.75
C ALA A 259 11.71 12.33 7.22
N ARG A 260 10.97 11.59 8.08
CA ARG A 260 10.08 10.50 7.65
C ARG A 260 8.97 11.03 6.75
N LEU A 261 8.29 12.11 7.16
CA LEU A 261 7.25 12.77 6.36
C LEU A 261 7.79 13.27 5.03
N GLN A 262 8.95 13.94 5.05
CA GLN A 262 9.59 14.44 3.83
C GLN A 262 9.89 13.30 2.85
N ARG A 263 10.44 12.18 3.33
CA ARG A 263 10.72 11.02 2.48
C ARG A 263 9.44 10.38 1.93
N GLY A 264 8.35 10.40 2.71
CA GLY A 264 7.02 10.02 2.24
C GLY A 264 6.56 10.89 1.09
N HIS A 265 6.63 12.22 1.22
CA HIS A 265 6.28 13.17 0.16
C HIS A 265 7.16 13.04 -1.07
N ASP A 266 8.48 12.84 -0.92
CA ASP A 266 9.40 12.63 -2.05
C ASP A 266 8.96 11.43 -2.91
N ARG A 267 8.57 10.32 -2.28
CA ARG A 267 8.10 9.12 -2.99
C ARG A 267 6.72 9.30 -3.61
N ALA A 268 5.79 9.93 -2.90
CA ALA A 268 4.47 10.25 -3.43
C ALA A 268 4.54 11.15 -4.66
N ALA A 269 5.38 12.18 -4.64
CA ALA A 269 5.57 13.11 -5.75
C ALA A 269 6.00 12.39 -7.05
N LEU A 270 6.89 11.40 -6.96
CA LEU A 270 7.30 10.60 -8.12
C LEU A 270 6.14 9.80 -8.71
N THR A 271 5.24 9.26 -7.88
CA THR A 271 4.09 8.50 -8.33
C THR A 271 3.02 9.39 -8.96
N LEU A 272 2.78 10.56 -8.39
CA LEU A 272 1.78 11.53 -8.88
C LEU A 272 2.05 12.04 -10.30
N THR A 273 3.30 11.98 -10.79
CA THR A 273 3.71 12.43 -12.12
C THR A 273 3.68 11.33 -13.19
N THR A 274 3.13 10.15 -12.90
CA THR A 274 3.05 9.01 -13.83
C THR A 274 1.68 8.32 -13.72
N THR A 275 1.28 7.61 -14.76
CA THR A 275 0.10 6.72 -14.74
C THR A 275 0.38 5.35 -14.10
N ALA A 276 1.65 5.06 -13.70
CA ALA A 276 2.03 3.82 -13.03
C ALA A 276 1.91 3.96 -11.51
N ASP A 277 1.54 2.89 -10.80
CA ASP A 277 1.58 2.84 -9.33
C ASP A 277 3.02 2.85 -8.79
N TYR A 278 3.96 2.48 -9.65
CA TYR A 278 5.39 2.53 -9.38
C TYR A 278 6.09 3.12 -10.61
N PRO A 279 6.77 4.28 -10.48
CA PRO A 279 7.50 4.88 -11.59
C PRO A 279 8.70 3.99 -11.93
N ASP A 280 8.81 3.58 -13.20
CA ASP A 280 10.02 2.94 -13.69
C ASP A 280 11.19 3.91 -13.52
N SER A 281 12.32 3.46 -13.00
CA SER A 281 13.54 4.27 -13.02
C SER A 281 13.86 4.64 -14.48
N PRO A 282 14.29 5.88 -14.78
CA PRO A 282 14.75 6.19 -16.13
C PRO A 282 15.82 5.16 -16.52
N PRO A 283 15.86 4.71 -17.79
CA PRO A 283 16.87 3.77 -18.24
C PRO A 283 18.23 4.32 -17.86
N SER A 284 19.07 3.48 -17.21
CA SER A 284 20.42 3.86 -16.88
C SER A 284 21.13 4.31 -18.15
N SER A 285 21.81 5.43 -18.10
CA SER A 285 22.49 6.07 -19.24
C SER A 285 23.55 5.19 -19.97
N SER A 286 23.67 3.91 -19.60
CA SER A 286 24.55 2.92 -20.20
C SER A 286 23.94 2.17 -21.41
N GLU A 287 22.65 2.33 -21.72
CA GLU A 287 22.02 1.66 -22.89
C GLU A 287 21.92 2.54 -24.14
N SER A 288 22.18 3.84 -24.05
CA SER A 288 22.14 4.73 -25.21
C SER A 288 23.41 4.69 -26.09
N GLU A 289 24.45 3.91 -25.71
CA GLU A 289 25.70 3.77 -26.51
C GLU A 289 25.75 2.49 -27.36
N ARG A 290 24.69 1.72 -27.45
CA ARG A 290 24.64 0.46 -28.24
C ARG A 290 23.47 0.40 -29.24
N ALA A 291 23.11 1.51 -29.84
CA ALA A 291 22.21 1.56 -30.99
C ALA A 291 22.91 2.15 -32.22
#